data_d4ed188274d11fcca387605eb1952480
#
_entry.id   d4ed188274d11fcca387605eb1952480
#
_cell.length_a   1.000
_cell.length_b   1.000
_cell.length_c   1.000
_cell.angle_alpha   90.00
_cell.angle_beta   90.00
_cell.angle_gamma   90.00
#
_symmetry.space_group_name_H-M   'P 1'
#
loop_
_entity.id
_entity.type
_entity.pdbx_description
1 polymer ?
#
loop_
_entity_poly.entity_id
_entity_poly.type
_entity_poly.pdbx_seq_one_letter_code
_entity_poly.pdbx_strand_id
1 'polypeptide(L)'
;MFRYLPVRKIQARQVLDSRGNPTVEVEVTVGEGIVGINGYTARAIVPSGASTGKFEAVELRDGKKGYYTGLSVEKAVENVNTKLAEAVIGENALDQNRIDQILIDTDGTDNKSNAGANAALGVSMAVARAAAMALRIPLYQYLGGCHSKKMPVPMMNILNGGKHADNTVDLQEFMIMPVGAEKEFELNTESFMYGRLELIVDVSLNGRHSSGPVKMVLLGQ
;
A
#
# COMPACT_ATOMS: atom_id res chain seq x y z
N MET A 1 8.52 -27.66 -9.87
CA MET A 1 8.26 -26.30 -10.35
C MET A 1 6.75 -26.15 -10.50
N PHE A 2 6.12 -25.24 -9.77
CA PHE A 2 4.67 -25.02 -9.88
C PHE A 2 4.36 -24.38 -11.23
N ARG A 3 3.58 -25.04 -12.07
CA ARG A 3 2.98 -24.45 -13.27
C ARG A 3 1.60 -23.84 -12.97
N TYR A 4 1.00 -24.27 -11.87
CA TYR A 4 -0.32 -23.87 -11.43
C TYR A 4 -0.36 -23.88 -9.90
N LEU A 5 -0.75 -22.77 -9.31
CA LEU A 5 -0.83 -22.58 -7.86
C LEU A 5 -2.25 -22.06 -7.53
N PRO A 6 -3.23 -22.96 -7.30
CA PRO A 6 -4.62 -22.54 -7.13
C PRO A 6 -4.81 -21.73 -5.86
N VAL A 7 -5.62 -20.67 -5.95
CA VAL A 7 -6.18 -20.00 -4.79
C VAL A 7 -7.20 -20.92 -4.13
N ARG A 8 -7.01 -21.23 -2.86
CA ARG A 8 -7.85 -22.19 -2.12
C ARG A 8 -8.83 -21.54 -1.17
N LYS A 9 -8.42 -20.46 -0.54
CA LYS A 9 -9.22 -19.77 0.45
C LYS A 9 -8.93 -18.29 0.40
N ILE A 10 -9.98 -17.49 0.50
CA ILE A 10 -9.90 -16.04 0.70
C ILE A 10 -10.80 -15.72 1.88
N GLN A 11 -10.28 -14.94 2.82
CA GLN A 11 -11.03 -14.46 3.98
C GLN A 11 -10.60 -13.06 4.34
N ALA A 12 -11.57 -12.18 4.51
CA ALA A 12 -11.34 -10.81 4.92
C ALA A 12 -11.94 -10.52 6.29
N ARG A 13 -11.38 -9.52 6.96
CA ARG A 13 -11.89 -8.94 8.19
C ARG A 13 -11.60 -7.46 8.26
N GLN A 14 -12.39 -6.75 9.03
CA GLN A 14 -12.12 -5.38 9.41
C GLN A 14 -11.04 -5.36 10.50
N VAL A 15 -10.02 -4.51 10.32
CA VAL A 15 -8.98 -4.23 11.31
C VAL A 15 -8.82 -2.71 11.46
N LEU A 16 -8.04 -2.24 12.42
CA LEU A 16 -7.74 -0.83 12.58
C LEU A 16 -6.38 -0.48 11.99
N ASP A 17 -6.30 0.64 11.28
CA ASP A 17 -5.05 1.21 10.79
C ASP A 17 -4.27 1.91 11.93
N SER A 18 -3.11 2.49 11.63
CA SER A 18 -2.27 3.19 12.61
C SER A 18 -2.91 4.46 13.19
N ARG A 19 -3.98 4.96 12.58
CA ARG A 19 -4.77 6.11 13.05
C ARG A 19 -6.02 5.68 13.85
N GLY A 20 -6.23 4.37 14.00
CA GLY A 20 -7.42 3.81 14.65
C GLY A 20 -8.66 3.78 13.74
N ASN A 21 -8.52 4.00 12.42
CA ASN A 21 -9.62 3.91 11.49
C ASN A 21 -9.77 2.48 10.94
N PRO A 22 -11.01 2.01 10.73
CA PRO A 22 -11.24 0.71 10.11
C PRO A 22 -10.64 0.61 8.71
N THR A 23 -10.03 -0.54 8.41
CA THR A 23 -9.60 -0.92 7.08
C THR A 23 -9.77 -2.42 6.85
N VAL A 24 -9.55 -2.88 5.61
CA VAL A 24 -9.70 -4.28 5.21
C VAL A 24 -8.38 -5.00 5.35
N GLU A 25 -8.37 -6.13 6.06
CA GLU A 25 -7.31 -7.13 5.99
C GLU A 25 -7.84 -8.34 5.23
N VAL A 26 -7.07 -8.83 4.26
CA VAL A 26 -7.38 -10.04 3.49
C VAL A 26 -6.31 -11.09 3.74
N GLU A 27 -6.76 -12.32 4.00
CA GLU A 27 -5.94 -13.51 4.10
C GLU A 27 -6.23 -14.43 2.91
N VAL A 28 -5.18 -14.88 2.23
CA VAL A 28 -5.27 -15.79 1.08
C VAL A 28 -4.41 -17.01 1.32
N THR A 29 -4.97 -18.20 1.07
CA THR A 29 -4.25 -19.47 1.06
C THR A 29 -4.18 -20.00 -0.37
N VAL A 30 -3.00 -20.39 -0.83
CA VAL A 30 -2.72 -20.91 -2.17
C VAL A 30 -2.04 -22.28 -2.12
N GLY A 31 -2.18 -23.04 -3.20
CA GLY A 31 -1.52 -24.33 -3.39
C GLY A 31 -2.32 -25.52 -2.86
N GLU A 32 -1.89 -26.72 -3.23
CA GLU A 32 -2.46 -27.96 -2.73
C GLU A 32 -1.74 -28.37 -1.46
N GLY A 33 -2.51 -28.70 -0.43
CA GLY A 33 -1.98 -29.36 0.75
C GLY A 33 -1.37 -30.72 0.34
N ILE A 34 -0.04 -30.77 0.26
CA ILE A 34 0.66 -32.05 0.33
C ILE A 34 0.47 -32.53 1.78
N VAL A 35 0.31 -33.82 2.00
CA VAL A 35 0.15 -34.39 3.34
C VAL A 35 1.17 -33.77 4.29
N GLY A 36 0.69 -32.95 5.25
CA GLY A 36 1.52 -32.20 6.20
C GLY A 36 1.87 -30.74 5.85
N ILE A 37 1.49 -30.21 4.69
CA ILE A 37 1.69 -28.79 4.32
C ILE A 37 0.34 -28.21 3.88
N ASN A 38 -0.24 -27.36 4.72
CA ASN A 38 -1.56 -26.74 4.53
C ASN A 38 -1.60 -25.60 3.48
N GLY A 39 -0.75 -25.64 2.43
CA GLY A 39 -0.60 -24.55 1.48
C GLY A 39 0.21 -23.36 2.04
N TYR A 40 0.27 -22.27 1.27
CA TYR A 40 0.92 -21.03 1.66
C TYR A 40 -0.14 -19.98 1.95
N THR A 41 -0.10 -19.43 3.16
CA THR A 41 -1.07 -18.40 3.59
C THR A 41 -0.37 -17.08 3.80
N ALA A 42 -0.89 -16.01 3.19
CA ALA A 42 -0.39 -14.66 3.38
C ALA A 42 -1.53 -13.68 3.63
N ARG A 43 -1.19 -12.56 4.24
CA ARG A 43 -2.12 -11.48 4.59
C ARG A 43 -1.67 -10.16 3.99
N ALA A 44 -2.65 -9.32 3.68
CA ALA A 44 -2.42 -7.94 3.30
C ALA A 44 -3.45 -7.05 3.99
N ILE A 45 -2.99 -5.92 4.53
CA ILE A 45 -3.84 -4.86 5.07
C ILE A 45 -3.84 -3.73 4.06
N VAL A 46 -5.01 -3.24 3.71
CA VAL A 46 -5.17 -2.18 2.72
C VAL A 46 -4.82 -0.83 3.34
N PRO A 47 -3.87 -0.07 2.77
CA PRO A 47 -3.59 1.27 3.22
C PRO A 47 -4.74 2.21 2.86
N SER A 48 -5.03 3.17 3.73
CA SER A 48 -6.03 4.22 3.49
C SER A 48 -5.34 5.59 3.49
N GLY A 49 -5.63 6.41 2.46
CA GLY A 49 -5.09 7.75 2.34
C GLY A 49 -5.73 8.74 3.33
N ALA A 50 -5.08 9.88 3.54
CA ALA A 50 -5.62 11.00 4.32
C ALA A 50 -6.48 11.95 3.47
N SER A 51 -6.25 11.98 2.16
CA SER A 51 -6.98 12.78 1.17
C SER A 51 -7.45 11.90 0.01
N THR A 52 -8.45 12.35 -0.72
CA THR A 52 -8.98 11.66 -1.91
C THR A 52 -8.86 12.55 -3.12
N GLY A 53 -8.31 12.00 -4.22
CA GLY A 53 -8.27 12.66 -5.52
C GLY A 53 -9.57 12.50 -6.30
N LYS A 54 -9.82 13.40 -7.23
CA LYS A 54 -11.04 13.39 -8.07
C LYS A 54 -11.20 12.12 -8.90
N PHE A 55 -10.09 11.50 -9.28
CA PHE A 55 -10.04 10.33 -10.17
C PHE A 55 -9.61 9.05 -9.45
N GLU A 56 -9.53 9.07 -8.13
CA GLU A 56 -9.25 7.88 -7.35
C GLU A 56 -10.41 6.88 -7.41
N ALA A 57 -10.06 5.60 -7.36
CA ALA A 57 -11.04 4.55 -7.18
C ALA A 57 -11.68 4.64 -5.78
N VAL A 58 -12.92 4.17 -5.67
CA VAL A 58 -13.72 4.33 -4.46
C VAL A 58 -13.23 3.40 -3.35
N GLU A 59 -12.75 3.96 -2.25
CA GLU A 59 -12.63 3.26 -0.99
C GLU A 59 -14.03 3.07 -0.38
N LEU A 60 -14.54 1.83 -0.42
CA LEU A 60 -15.90 1.55 0.03
C LEU A 60 -16.00 1.63 1.55
N ARG A 61 -16.79 2.59 2.04
CA ARG A 61 -17.11 2.83 3.43
C ARG A 61 -18.61 2.64 3.68
N ASP A 62 -19.00 2.17 4.87
CA ASP A 62 -20.41 1.84 5.15
C ASP A 62 -21.29 3.08 5.34
N GLY A 63 -20.73 4.20 5.78
CA GLY A 63 -21.45 5.45 6.00
C GLY A 63 -22.44 5.43 7.17
N LYS A 64 -22.46 4.39 8.01
CA LYS A 64 -23.38 4.24 9.14
C LYS A 64 -22.95 5.18 10.27
N LYS A 65 -23.70 6.25 10.48
CA LYS A 65 -23.50 7.18 11.60
C LYS A 65 -23.61 6.41 12.94
N GLY A 66 -22.65 6.61 13.84
CA GLY A 66 -22.62 5.95 15.15
C GLY A 66 -21.76 4.69 15.22
N TYR A 67 -21.24 4.21 14.09
CA TYR A 67 -20.29 3.09 14.05
C TYR A 67 -19.02 3.53 13.36
N TYR A 68 -17.91 3.63 14.09
CA TYR A 68 -16.63 4.20 13.61
C TYR A 68 -16.81 5.53 12.85
N THR A 69 -17.72 6.39 13.30
CA THR A 69 -18.05 7.67 12.62
C THR A 69 -18.43 7.54 11.13
N GLY A 70 -18.91 6.36 10.71
CA GLY A 70 -19.25 6.05 9.32
C GLY A 70 -18.09 5.45 8.50
N LEU A 71 -16.92 5.28 9.11
CA LEU A 71 -15.70 4.79 8.42
C LEU A 71 -15.57 3.27 8.40
N SER A 72 -16.55 2.51 8.94
CA SER A 72 -16.56 1.05 8.88
C SER A 72 -16.46 0.53 7.43
N VAL A 73 -15.89 -0.67 7.25
CA VAL A 73 -15.65 -1.30 5.94
C VAL A 73 -16.31 -2.69 5.84
N GLU A 74 -17.40 -2.92 6.59
CA GLU A 74 -18.09 -4.22 6.65
C GLU A 74 -18.60 -4.67 5.27
N LYS A 75 -19.12 -3.74 4.44
CA LYS A 75 -19.55 -4.04 3.07
C LYS A 75 -18.39 -4.50 2.17
N ALA A 76 -17.23 -3.84 2.30
CA ALA A 76 -16.03 -4.23 1.56
C ALA A 76 -15.55 -5.62 1.99
N VAL A 77 -15.55 -5.90 3.30
CA VAL A 77 -15.23 -7.22 3.86
C VAL A 77 -16.21 -8.28 3.35
N GLU A 78 -17.51 -8.00 3.34
CA GLU A 78 -18.54 -8.90 2.80
C GLU A 78 -18.31 -9.18 1.31
N ASN A 79 -18.01 -8.14 0.50
CA ASN A 79 -17.71 -8.29 -0.92
C ASN A 79 -16.49 -9.18 -1.17
N VAL A 80 -15.44 -9.07 -0.34
CA VAL A 80 -14.30 -9.99 -0.42
C VAL A 80 -14.71 -11.41 -0.09
N ASN A 81 -15.43 -11.62 1.01
CA ASN A 81 -15.79 -12.96 1.50
C ASN A 81 -16.83 -13.69 0.64
N THR A 82 -17.48 -12.97 -0.26
CA THR A 82 -18.51 -13.50 -1.17
C THR A 82 -18.08 -13.37 -2.61
N LYS A 83 -18.40 -12.28 -3.27
CA LYS A 83 -18.24 -12.07 -4.71
C LYS A 83 -16.81 -12.26 -5.22
N LEU A 84 -15.84 -11.59 -4.55
CA LEU A 84 -14.44 -11.62 -5.00
C LEU A 84 -13.80 -12.99 -4.68
N ALA A 85 -14.14 -13.60 -3.53
CA ALA A 85 -13.66 -14.93 -3.21
C ALA A 85 -14.20 -15.98 -4.20
N GLU A 86 -15.49 -15.93 -4.53
CA GLU A 86 -16.12 -16.85 -5.50
C GLU A 86 -15.46 -16.74 -6.89
N ALA A 87 -15.14 -15.53 -7.32
CA ALA A 87 -14.53 -15.28 -8.63
C ALA A 87 -13.06 -15.72 -8.72
N VAL A 88 -12.30 -15.67 -7.60
CA VAL A 88 -10.86 -15.89 -7.59
C VAL A 88 -10.46 -17.28 -7.08
N ILE A 89 -11.28 -17.94 -6.25
CA ILE A 89 -10.99 -19.30 -5.77
C ILE A 89 -10.90 -20.27 -6.98
N GLY A 90 -9.81 -21.05 -7.01
CA GLY A 90 -9.49 -21.94 -8.13
C GLY A 90 -8.55 -21.34 -9.16
N GLU A 91 -8.45 -20.02 -9.27
CA GLU A 91 -7.56 -19.35 -10.23
C GLU A 91 -6.07 -19.52 -9.86
N ASN A 92 -5.21 -19.36 -10.85
CA ASN A 92 -3.77 -19.51 -10.66
C ASN A 92 -3.15 -18.28 -10.01
N ALA A 93 -2.74 -18.37 -8.76
CA ALA A 93 -2.10 -17.29 -8.01
C ALA A 93 -0.77 -16.79 -8.62
N LEU A 94 -0.15 -17.55 -9.54
CA LEU A 94 1.07 -17.12 -10.25
C LEU A 94 0.77 -16.18 -11.43
N ASP A 95 -0.48 -16.06 -11.83
CA ASP A 95 -0.92 -15.14 -12.89
C ASP A 95 -1.61 -13.91 -12.29
N GLN A 96 -0.78 -12.99 -11.75
CA GLN A 96 -1.28 -11.78 -11.10
C GLN A 96 -2.16 -10.94 -12.03
N ASN A 97 -1.78 -10.82 -13.31
CA ASN A 97 -2.56 -10.04 -14.26
C ASN A 97 -3.97 -10.62 -14.45
N ARG A 98 -4.09 -11.94 -14.48
CA ARG A 98 -5.39 -12.62 -14.57
C ARG A 98 -6.21 -12.40 -13.30
N ILE A 99 -5.60 -12.53 -12.13
CA ILE A 99 -6.26 -12.25 -10.84
C ILE A 99 -6.80 -10.82 -10.82
N ASP A 100 -5.96 -9.84 -11.15
CA ASP A 100 -6.35 -8.43 -11.14
C ASP A 100 -7.48 -8.14 -12.16
N GLN A 101 -7.43 -8.77 -13.33
CA GLN A 101 -8.49 -8.63 -14.33
C GLN A 101 -9.82 -9.21 -13.84
N ILE A 102 -9.81 -10.37 -13.19
CA ILE A 102 -11.02 -10.96 -12.59
C ILE A 102 -11.62 -10.03 -11.54
N LEU A 103 -10.79 -9.41 -10.67
CA LEU A 103 -11.27 -8.49 -9.66
C LEU A 103 -11.90 -7.24 -10.29
N ILE A 104 -11.30 -6.71 -11.37
CA ILE A 104 -11.83 -5.58 -12.14
C ILE A 104 -13.16 -5.93 -12.79
N ASP A 105 -13.24 -7.08 -13.47
CA ASP A 105 -14.43 -7.53 -14.18
C ASP A 105 -15.57 -7.83 -13.20
N THR A 106 -15.26 -8.38 -12.02
CA THR A 106 -16.25 -8.68 -10.97
C THR A 106 -16.83 -7.40 -10.37
N ASP A 107 -16.04 -6.34 -10.22
CA ASP A 107 -16.56 -5.03 -9.84
C ASP A 107 -17.40 -4.41 -10.95
N GLY A 108 -16.92 -4.43 -12.19
CA GLY A 108 -17.61 -3.97 -13.39
C GLY A 108 -17.81 -2.47 -13.51
N THR A 109 -17.21 -1.65 -12.63
CA THR A 109 -17.26 -0.18 -12.69
C THR A 109 -15.88 0.42 -12.89
N ASP A 110 -15.82 1.59 -13.54
CA ASP A 110 -14.56 2.28 -13.82
C ASP A 110 -13.81 2.62 -12.52
N ASN A 111 -14.52 3.03 -11.49
CA ASN A 111 -13.98 3.52 -10.23
C ASN A 111 -14.03 2.52 -9.07
N LYS A 112 -14.33 1.25 -9.32
CA LYS A 112 -14.42 0.18 -8.32
C LYS A 112 -15.47 0.43 -7.23
N SER A 113 -16.60 1.06 -7.58
CA SER A 113 -17.64 1.45 -6.61
C SER A 113 -18.55 0.31 -6.16
N ASN A 114 -18.60 -0.83 -6.89
CA ASN A 114 -19.46 -1.97 -6.52
C ASN A 114 -18.85 -2.85 -5.43
N ALA A 115 -17.62 -3.30 -5.63
CA ALA A 115 -16.91 -4.14 -4.65
C ALA A 115 -16.13 -3.30 -3.65
N GLY A 116 -15.61 -2.16 -4.09
CA GLY A 116 -14.69 -1.29 -3.39
C GLY A 116 -13.24 -1.53 -3.83
N ALA A 117 -12.52 -0.43 -4.10
CA ALA A 117 -11.11 -0.51 -4.42
C ALA A 117 -10.29 -1.13 -3.27
N ASN A 118 -10.65 -0.87 -2.02
CA ASN A 118 -10.07 -1.48 -0.84
C ASN A 118 -10.28 -3.01 -0.81
N ALA A 119 -11.45 -3.50 -1.19
CA ALA A 119 -11.72 -4.92 -1.28
C ALA A 119 -10.88 -5.60 -2.37
N ALA A 120 -10.88 -5.05 -3.59
CA ALA A 120 -10.12 -5.58 -4.73
C ALA A 120 -8.61 -5.56 -4.46
N LEU A 121 -8.07 -4.42 -3.97
CA LEU A 121 -6.65 -4.27 -3.65
C LEU A 121 -6.21 -5.24 -2.55
N GLY A 122 -7.05 -5.46 -1.53
CA GLY A 122 -6.75 -6.40 -0.45
C GLY A 122 -6.53 -7.82 -0.98
N VAL A 123 -7.40 -8.31 -1.88
CA VAL A 123 -7.28 -9.63 -2.52
C VAL A 123 -6.02 -9.69 -3.40
N SER A 124 -5.82 -8.70 -4.29
CA SER A 124 -4.66 -8.62 -5.19
C SER A 124 -3.33 -8.70 -4.43
N MET A 125 -3.17 -7.86 -3.40
CA MET A 125 -1.95 -7.85 -2.57
C MET A 125 -1.74 -9.16 -1.81
N ALA A 126 -2.79 -9.76 -1.25
CA ALA A 126 -2.68 -11.00 -0.49
C ALA A 126 -2.30 -12.18 -1.39
N VAL A 127 -2.87 -12.26 -2.62
CA VAL A 127 -2.50 -13.27 -3.63
C VAL A 127 -1.03 -13.12 -4.02
N ALA A 128 -0.56 -11.90 -4.35
CA ALA A 128 0.84 -11.66 -4.70
C ALA A 128 1.80 -12.11 -3.60
N ARG A 129 1.46 -11.81 -2.33
CA ARG A 129 2.27 -12.24 -1.17
C ARG A 129 2.29 -13.76 -1.00
N ALA A 130 1.15 -14.43 -1.14
CA ALA A 130 1.06 -15.88 -1.05
C ALA A 130 1.84 -16.56 -2.18
N ALA A 131 1.75 -16.05 -3.41
CA ALA A 131 2.53 -16.51 -4.55
C ALA A 131 4.04 -16.36 -4.34
N ALA A 132 4.50 -15.21 -3.87
CA ALA A 132 5.91 -14.96 -3.54
C ALA A 132 6.42 -15.93 -2.46
N MET A 133 5.63 -16.18 -1.40
CA MET A 133 5.96 -17.18 -0.37
C MET A 133 6.07 -18.59 -0.94
N ALA A 134 5.14 -19.01 -1.80
CA ALA A 134 5.17 -20.32 -2.45
C ALA A 134 6.40 -20.50 -3.33
N LEU A 135 6.82 -19.45 -4.02
CA LEU A 135 8.04 -19.43 -4.83
C LEU A 135 9.33 -19.27 -4.01
N ARG A 136 9.22 -18.98 -2.70
CA ARG A 136 10.34 -18.71 -1.79
C ARG A 136 11.23 -17.55 -2.25
N ILE A 137 10.61 -16.50 -2.81
CA ILE A 137 11.28 -15.26 -3.20
C ILE A 137 10.67 -14.07 -2.46
N PRO A 138 11.46 -13.01 -2.20
CA PRO A 138 10.93 -11.79 -1.59
C PRO A 138 9.86 -11.14 -2.48
N LEU A 139 8.86 -10.49 -1.88
CA LEU A 139 7.78 -9.85 -2.61
C LEU A 139 8.28 -8.81 -3.62
N TYR A 140 9.30 -8.00 -3.25
CA TYR A 140 9.86 -7.01 -4.16
C TYR A 140 10.43 -7.65 -5.45
N GLN A 141 11.02 -8.85 -5.33
CA GLN A 141 11.56 -9.59 -6.47
C GLN A 141 10.44 -10.24 -7.30
N TYR A 142 9.38 -10.72 -6.64
CA TYR A 142 8.20 -11.24 -7.33
C TYR A 142 7.53 -10.17 -8.20
N LEU A 143 7.34 -8.97 -7.66
CA LEU A 143 6.73 -7.85 -8.36
C LEU A 143 7.65 -7.19 -9.40
N GLY A 144 8.93 -7.00 -9.06
CA GLY A 144 9.88 -6.27 -9.88
C GLY A 144 10.68 -7.14 -10.87
N GLY A 145 10.55 -8.45 -10.77
CA GLY A 145 11.30 -9.39 -11.64
C GLY A 145 12.81 -9.32 -11.46
N CYS A 146 13.55 -9.72 -12.51
CA CYS A 146 15.02 -9.80 -12.47
C CYS A 146 15.72 -8.43 -12.36
N HIS A 147 15.04 -7.34 -12.62
CA HIS A 147 15.60 -5.98 -12.55
C HIS A 147 15.36 -5.26 -11.22
N SER A 148 14.70 -5.90 -10.25
CA SER A 148 14.36 -5.34 -8.93
C SER A 148 15.54 -5.16 -7.97
N LYS A 149 16.69 -4.72 -8.47
CA LYS A 149 17.93 -4.54 -7.69
C LYS A 149 18.26 -3.08 -7.36
N LYS A 150 17.53 -2.14 -7.99
CA LYS A 150 17.80 -0.72 -7.82
C LYS A 150 16.80 -0.14 -6.82
N MET A 151 17.33 0.37 -5.71
CA MET A 151 16.52 1.11 -4.74
C MET A 151 16.06 2.44 -5.35
N PRO A 152 14.80 2.86 -5.15
CA PRO A 152 14.37 4.20 -5.52
C PRO A 152 15.05 5.23 -4.63
N VAL A 153 15.21 6.46 -5.14
CA VAL A 153 15.62 7.57 -4.30
C VAL A 153 14.49 7.85 -3.30
N PRO A 154 14.75 7.81 -1.98
CA PRO A 154 13.71 8.05 -1.01
C PRO A 154 13.17 9.48 -1.10
N MET A 155 11.87 9.63 -1.00
CA MET A 155 11.20 10.90 -0.79
C MET A 155 10.83 11.00 0.70
N MET A 156 11.38 12.01 1.38
CA MET A 156 11.12 12.19 2.80
C MET A 156 10.28 13.44 3.01
N ASN A 157 9.09 13.24 3.56
CA ASN A 157 8.22 14.33 3.94
C ASN A 157 8.69 14.90 5.29
N ILE A 158 9.12 16.15 5.32
CA ILE A 158 9.70 16.80 6.49
C ILE A 158 8.81 17.87 7.11
N LEU A 159 7.87 18.41 6.34
CA LEU A 159 6.91 19.38 6.81
C LEU A 159 5.56 19.13 6.14
N ASN A 160 4.51 19.07 6.94
CA ASN A 160 3.15 18.95 6.48
C ASN A 160 2.34 20.18 6.84
N GLY A 161 1.40 20.56 5.95
CA GLY A 161 0.42 21.61 6.16
C GLY A 161 -0.90 21.29 5.46
N GLY A 162 -1.75 22.28 5.27
CA GLY A 162 -3.04 22.11 4.62
C GLY A 162 -3.90 21.02 5.28
N LYS A 163 -4.36 20.03 4.51
CA LYS A 163 -5.17 18.91 5.03
C LYS A 163 -4.38 17.86 5.80
N HIS A 164 -3.05 17.87 5.72
CA HIS A 164 -2.19 16.85 6.31
C HIS A 164 -1.70 17.21 7.71
N ALA A 165 -1.91 18.44 8.18
CA ALA A 165 -1.56 18.87 9.51
C ALA A 165 -2.49 20.00 10.00
N ASP A 166 -2.78 19.99 11.29
CA ASP A 166 -3.57 21.06 11.96
C ASP A 166 -2.63 22.20 12.36
N ASN A 167 -2.23 23.00 11.37
CA ASN A 167 -1.37 24.17 11.53
C ASN A 167 -1.74 25.27 10.51
N THR A 168 -0.99 26.38 10.52
CA THR A 168 -1.22 27.55 9.66
C THR A 168 -0.44 27.53 8.34
N VAL A 169 0.15 26.42 7.99
CA VAL A 169 0.91 26.25 6.73
C VAL A 169 -0.04 25.87 5.61
N ASP A 170 -0.15 26.69 4.58
CA ASP A 170 -1.06 26.48 3.44
C ASP A 170 -0.55 25.39 2.48
N LEU A 171 0.77 25.17 2.41
CA LEU A 171 1.38 24.17 1.56
C LEU A 171 1.24 22.78 2.19
N GLN A 172 0.75 21.81 1.40
CA GLN A 172 0.39 20.49 1.91
C GLN A 172 1.57 19.65 2.37
N GLU A 173 2.66 19.64 1.59
CA GLU A 173 3.83 18.81 1.86
C GLU A 173 5.12 19.47 1.37
N PHE A 174 6.18 19.27 2.13
CA PHE A 174 7.56 19.59 1.72
C PHE A 174 8.39 18.30 1.77
N MET A 175 8.90 17.88 0.63
CA MET A 175 9.67 16.66 0.52
C MET A 175 11.12 16.93 0.16
N ILE A 176 12.02 16.13 0.75
CA ILE A 176 13.43 16.10 0.38
C ILE A 176 13.69 14.82 -0.41
N MET A 177 14.40 14.94 -1.52
CA MET A 177 14.91 13.83 -2.31
C MET A 177 16.45 13.92 -2.37
N PRO A 178 17.20 13.06 -1.66
CA PRO A 178 18.66 13.05 -1.68
C PRO A 178 19.14 12.35 -2.97
N VAL A 179 19.21 13.12 -4.05
CA VAL A 179 19.70 12.63 -5.35
C VAL A 179 21.22 12.64 -5.34
N GLY A 180 21.87 11.48 -5.55
CA GLY A 180 23.32 11.34 -5.60
C GLY A 180 23.96 10.85 -4.30
N ALA A 181 23.19 10.48 -3.29
CA ALA A 181 23.72 9.77 -2.12
C ALA A 181 24.09 8.32 -2.51
N GLU A 182 25.34 7.95 -2.26
CA GLU A 182 25.86 6.62 -2.64
C GLU A 182 25.53 5.53 -1.61
N LYS A 183 25.15 5.88 -0.38
CA LYS A 183 24.90 4.97 0.74
C LYS A 183 23.82 5.52 1.68
N GLU A 184 23.50 4.77 2.76
CA GLU A 184 22.66 5.23 3.87
C GLU A 184 23.13 6.58 4.41
N PHE A 185 22.17 7.47 4.67
CA PHE A 185 22.42 8.82 5.16
C PHE A 185 21.56 9.10 6.39
N GLU A 186 22.10 9.88 7.30
CA GLU A 186 21.35 10.49 8.40
C GLU A 186 20.95 11.91 8.00
N LEU A 187 19.70 12.25 8.18
CA LEU A 187 19.16 13.57 7.97
C LEU A 187 19.10 14.30 9.32
N ASN A 188 19.95 15.26 9.54
CA ASN A 188 19.88 16.15 10.69
C ASN A 188 19.19 17.45 10.28
N THR A 189 18.02 17.73 10.83
CA THR A 189 17.32 19.00 10.67
C THR A 189 17.59 19.86 11.90
N GLU A 190 18.48 20.83 11.81
CA GLU A 190 18.65 21.83 12.85
C GLU A 190 17.91 23.12 12.50
N SER A 191 17.02 23.49 13.40
CA SER A 191 16.34 24.76 13.64
C SER A 191 15.33 25.31 12.64
N PHE A 192 14.11 25.45 13.16
CA PHE A 192 13.10 26.36 12.63
C PHE A 192 13.27 27.74 13.28
N MET A 193 13.54 28.77 12.49
CA MET A 193 13.47 30.15 12.96
C MET A 193 12.16 30.80 12.52
N TYR A 194 11.58 31.58 13.44
CA TYR A 194 10.34 32.33 13.22
C TYR A 194 10.44 33.25 12.00
N GLY A 195 9.57 33.04 11.02
CA GLY A 195 9.32 33.99 9.92
C GLY A 195 10.15 33.82 8.65
N ARG A 196 11.08 32.87 8.59
CA ARG A 196 11.83 32.50 7.41
C ARG A 196 12.06 31.00 7.41
N LEU A 197 11.54 30.29 6.43
CA LEU A 197 11.81 28.85 6.26
C LEU A 197 13.20 28.71 5.64
N GLU A 198 14.22 28.62 6.46
CA GLU A 198 15.56 28.20 6.04
C GLU A 198 15.72 26.74 6.45
N LEU A 199 15.58 25.84 5.49
CA LEU A 199 15.82 24.42 5.71
C LEU A 199 17.30 24.14 5.45
N ILE A 200 18.08 24.02 6.49
CA ILE A 200 19.45 23.54 6.41
C ILE A 200 19.39 22.01 6.53
N VAL A 201 19.63 21.33 5.42
CA VAL A 201 19.72 19.86 5.39
C VAL A 201 21.20 19.51 5.39
N ASP A 202 21.67 19.01 6.53
CA ASP A 202 23.01 18.44 6.64
C ASP A 202 22.92 16.94 6.40
N VAL A 203 23.53 16.46 5.31
CA VAL A 203 23.58 15.05 4.98
C VAL A 203 24.93 14.50 5.40
N SER A 204 24.97 13.72 6.47
CA SER A 204 26.19 13.04 6.89
C SER A 204 26.21 11.59 6.40
N LEU A 205 27.27 11.22 5.72
CA LEU A 205 27.57 9.85 5.29
C LEU A 205 28.67 9.28 6.17
N ASN A 206 28.36 8.30 7.02
CA ASN A 206 29.36 7.61 7.88
C ASN A 206 30.29 8.58 8.64
N GLY A 207 29.73 9.63 9.25
CA GLY A 207 30.52 10.64 9.99
C GLY A 207 31.34 11.60 9.12
N ARG A 208 31.13 11.60 7.81
CA ARG A 208 31.69 12.60 6.90
C ARG A 208 30.56 13.47 6.37
N HIS A 209 30.65 14.77 6.59
CA HIS A 209 29.76 15.76 6.01
C HIS A 209 30.00 15.83 4.49
N SER A 210 28.98 15.58 3.68
CA SER A 210 29.01 15.84 2.26
C SER A 210 27.88 16.80 1.92
N SER A 211 28.22 17.97 1.41
CA SER A 211 27.29 18.90 0.80
C SER A 211 26.97 18.44 -0.62
N GLY A 212 26.04 17.53 -0.76
CA GLY A 212 25.48 17.13 -2.07
C GLY A 212 24.26 17.99 -2.43
N PRO A 213 23.90 18.10 -3.71
CA PRO A 213 22.69 18.84 -4.12
C PRO A 213 21.45 18.14 -3.58
N VAL A 214 20.76 18.82 -2.68
CA VAL A 214 19.42 18.42 -2.22
C VAL A 214 18.40 19.06 -3.15
N LYS A 215 17.62 18.25 -3.85
CA LYS A 215 16.48 18.74 -4.62
C LYS A 215 15.25 18.80 -3.71
N MET A 216 14.77 20.03 -3.48
CA MET A 216 13.47 20.24 -2.83
C MET A 216 12.38 20.18 -3.90
N VAL A 217 11.42 19.31 -3.74
CA VAL A 217 10.21 19.24 -4.59
C VAL A 217 9.07 19.81 -3.77
N LEU A 218 8.54 20.93 -4.21
CA LEU A 218 7.31 21.51 -3.67
C LEU A 218 6.13 20.84 -4.38
N LEU A 219 5.33 20.09 -3.65
CA LEU A 219 4.05 19.57 -4.15
C LEU A 219 2.96 20.56 -3.75
N GLY A 220 2.61 21.46 -4.67
CA GLY A 220 1.42 22.30 -4.57
C GLY A 220 0.16 21.54 -4.98
N GLN A 221 -1.00 21.96 -4.45
CA GLN A 221 -2.32 21.48 -4.91
C GLN A 221 -2.59 21.98 -6.33
#